data_86d47b0d77c2002389a17baeae0cee26
#
_entry.id   86d47b0d77c2002389a17baeae0cee26
#
_cell.length_a   1.000
_cell.length_b   1.000
_cell.length_c   1.000
_cell.angle_alpha   90.00
_cell.angle_beta   90.00
_cell.angle_gamma   90.00
#
_symmetry.space_group_name_H-M   'P 1'
#
loop_
_entity.id
_entity.type
_entity.pdbx_description
1 polymer ?
#
loop_
_entity_poly.entity_id
_entity_poly.type
_entity_poly.pdbx_seq_one_letter_code
_entity_poly.pdbx_strand_id
1 'polypeptide(L)'
;HETAYSRDPTFGYSTSHLPTWVEQRSRGRWSANEVGSVSIEVVREGSEAVCQALAAVNGGVPVVVNVSGYGDLATFVLGLLQAEELGKRFLYRTAASFVRVRAGLPSRPLLEVGEIYAQCSDPVSPSASTWPGLVIVGSHIAVARQQLARLLEAPDLPTESVEVPADSILGGTWHPQEAATQIEEALLAGRLPVVHTSGSLIHVDGQSALDVGRRVMAKLVDTVARVHVRPRFIVVKGGITSHEIARFGIKASKGRILGQLLPGVPVWRIDDPGEARSSGMPYVVFPGNVGTPGDLLTAVRTMSRIPGPHNNVHSHRPSGSR
;
A
#
# COMPACT_ATOMS: atom_id res chain seq x y z
N HIS A 1 -0.76 -2.34 24.43
CA HIS A 1 -0.56 -0.90 24.16
C HIS A 1 -1.60 -0.45 23.17
N GLU A 2 -2.31 0.61 23.50
CA GLU A 2 -3.31 1.21 22.64
C GLU A 2 -2.62 1.92 21.48
N THR A 3 -2.76 1.40 20.28
CA THR A 3 -2.39 2.11 19.06
C THR A 3 -3.61 2.89 18.54
N ALA A 4 -3.41 3.81 17.60
CA ALA A 4 -4.51 4.50 16.94
C ALA A 4 -5.52 3.53 16.28
N TYR A 5 -5.08 2.33 15.94
CA TYR A 5 -5.92 1.27 15.35
C TYR A 5 -6.87 0.62 16.34
N SER A 6 -6.56 0.60 17.63
CA SER A 6 -7.46 0.04 18.64
C SER A 6 -8.81 0.75 18.66
N ARG A 7 -8.81 2.04 18.27
CA ARG A 7 -9.99 2.92 18.24
C ARG A 7 -10.67 2.98 16.86
N ASP A 8 -10.21 2.19 15.89
CA ASP A 8 -10.83 2.16 14.57
C ASP A 8 -12.27 1.62 14.66
N PRO A 9 -13.28 2.31 14.11
CA PRO A 9 -14.68 1.90 14.21
C PRO A 9 -14.97 0.52 13.62
N THR A 10 -14.17 0.08 12.65
CA THR A 10 -14.37 -1.18 11.92
C THR A 10 -13.42 -2.28 12.38
N PHE A 11 -12.15 -1.94 12.59
CA PHE A 11 -11.07 -2.88 12.85
C PHE A 11 -10.50 -2.79 14.27
N GLY A 12 -11.06 -1.93 15.11
CA GLY A 12 -10.63 -1.71 16.48
C GLY A 12 -10.51 -3.00 17.30
N TYR A 13 -9.70 -2.97 18.34
CA TYR A 13 -9.45 -4.10 19.22
C TYR A 13 -9.18 -3.61 20.66
N SER A 14 -9.45 -4.45 21.63
CA SER A 14 -9.30 -4.15 23.06
C SER A 14 -8.07 -4.78 23.70
N THR A 15 -7.36 -5.65 22.99
CA THR A 15 -6.18 -6.36 23.50
C THR A 15 -5.11 -6.53 22.42
N SER A 16 -3.84 -6.41 22.83
CA SER A 16 -2.68 -6.77 21.99
C SER A 16 -2.17 -8.20 22.23
N HIS A 17 -2.75 -8.94 23.19
CA HIS A 17 -2.48 -10.34 23.39
C HIS A 17 -3.21 -11.16 22.32
N LEU A 18 -2.45 -11.71 21.36
CA LEU A 18 -3.04 -12.33 20.18
C LEU A 18 -3.94 -13.54 20.46
N PRO A 19 -3.66 -14.44 21.42
CA PRO A 19 -4.61 -15.51 21.76
C PRO A 19 -5.98 -14.96 22.20
N THR A 20 -6.00 -13.97 23.08
CA THR A 20 -7.25 -13.30 23.50
C THR A 20 -7.93 -12.57 22.34
N TRP A 21 -7.15 -11.96 21.43
CA TRP A 21 -7.69 -11.35 20.22
C TRP A 21 -8.35 -12.39 19.30
N VAL A 22 -7.76 -13.57 19.16
CA VAL A 22 -8.36 -14.68 18.39
C VAL A 22 -9.68 -15.12 19.02
N GLU A 23 -9.75 -15.27 20.34
CA GLU A 23 -10.98 -15.58 21.04
C GLU A 23 -12.09 -14.58 20.75
N GLN A 24 -11.80 -13.29 20.90
CA GLN A 24 -12.76 -12.20 20.60
C GLN A 24 -13.22 -12.21 19.14
N ARG A 25 -12.29 -12.37 18.20
CA ARG A 25 -12.59 -12.33 16.76
C ARG A 25 -13.26 -13.57 16.23
N SER A 26 -13.00 -14.73 16.85
CA SER A 26 -13.66 -15.99 16.54
C SER A 26 -15.06 -16.10 17.15
N ARG A 27 -15.50 -15.09 17.94
CA ARG A 27 -16.74 -15.08 18.68
C ARG A 27 -16.86 -16.28 19.62
N GLY A 28 -15.76 -16.61 20.29
CA GLY A 28 -15.67 -17.73 21.24
C GLY A 28 -15.58 -19.12 20.60
N ARG A 29 -15.37 -19.21 19.28
CA ARG A 29 -15.10 -20.51 18.62
C ARG A 29 -13.81 -21.15 19.14
N TRP A 30 -12.83 -20.32 19.49
CA TRP A 30 -11.55 -20.71 20.08
C TRP A 30 -11.35 -19.88 21.34
N SER A 31 -11.21 -20.52 22.50
CA SER A 31 -10.77 -19.82 23.71
C SER A 31 -9.28 -19.46 23.62
N ALA A 32 -8.86 -18.44 24.34
CA ALA A 32 -7.44 -18.02 24.34
C ALA A 32 -6.49 -19.16 24.72
N ASN A 33 -6.93 -20.08 25.58
CA ASN A 33 -6.14 -21.21 26.02
C ASN A 33 -6.04 -22.36 25.01
N GLU A 34 -6.95 -22.39 24.01
CA GLU A 34 -6.91 -23.37 22.92
C GLU A 34 -6.05 -22.88 21.75
N VAL A 35 -5.73 -21.60 21.70
CA VAL A 35 -4.85 -21.02 20.66
C VAL A 35 -3.42 -21.51 20.90
N GLY A 36 -2.87 -22.21 19.93
CA GLY A 36 -1.47 -22.62 19.94
C GLY A 36 -0.52 -21.42 19.93
N SER A 37 0.64 -21.59 20.52
CA SER A 37 1.68 -20.55 20.55
C SER A 37 3.05 -21.15 20.26
N VAL A 38 3.77 -20.55 19.30
CA VAL A 38 5.20 -20.76 19.11
C VAL A 38 5.90 -19.54 19.69
N SER A 39 6.42 -19.68 20.89
CA SER A 39 7.08 -18.58 21.60
C SER A 39 8.41 -18.23 20.95
N ILE A 40 8.95 -17.06 21.29
CA ILE A 40 10.26 -16.62 20.77
C ILE A 40 11.40 -17.51 21.29
N GLU A 41 11.25 -18.09 22.48
CA GLU A 41 12.18 -19.05 23.07
C GLU A 41 12.25 -20.31 22.21
N VAL A 42 11.10 -20.91 21.88
CA VAL A 42 11.03 -22.08 20.97
C VAL A 42 11.63 -21.77 19.61
N VAL A 43 11.38 -20.58 19.05
CA VAL A 43 12.00 -20.17 17.79
C VAL A 43 13.53 -20.12 17.91
N ARG A 44 14.05 -19.63 19.05
CA ARG A 44 15.48 -19.51 19.29
C ARG A 44 16.19 -20.81 19.68
N GLU A 45 15.44 -21.83 20.09
CA GLU A 45 15.97 -23.20 20.22
C GLU A 45 16.32 -23.81 18.85
N GLY A 46 15.69 -23.34 17.74
CA GLY A 46 16.01 -23.75 16.40
C GLY A 46 14.82 -24.26 15.57
N SER A 47 15.08 -24.54 14.31
CA SER A 47 14.03 -24.95 13.36
C SER A 47 13.40 -26.30 13.74
N GLU A 48 14.14 -27.22 14.36
CA GLU A 48 13.62 -28.50 14.79
C GLU A 48 12.57 -28.34 15.89
N ALA A 49 12.83 -27.50 16.91
CA ALA A 49 11.88 -27.19 17.97
C ALA A 49 10.60 -26.58 17.44
N VAL A 50 10.73 -25.66 16.45
CA VAL A 50 9.58 -25.09 15.73
C VAL A 50 8.79 -26.15 14.97
N CYS A 51 9.48 -27.06 14.27
CA CYS A 51 8.86 -28.16 13.54
C CYS A 51 8.06 -29.07 14.49
N GLN A 52 8.63 -29.46 15.61
CA GLN A 52 7.97 -30.30 16.66
C GLN A 52 6.73 -29.59 17.22
N ALA A 53 6.85 -28.29 17.56
CA ALA A 53 5.73 -27.50 18.06
C ALA A 53 4.57 -27.42 17.03
N LEU A 54 4.88 -27.20 15.75
CA LEU A 54 3.89 -27.15 14.68
C LEU A 54 3.30 -28.52 14.33
N ALA A 55 4.11 -29.60 14.40
CA ALA A 55 3.67 -30.98 14.17
C ALA A 55 2.64 -31.43 15.20
N ALA A 56 2.72 -30.94 16.42
CA ALA A 56 1.78 -31.24 17.49
C ALA A 56 0.39 -30.58 17.29
N VAL A 57 0.29 -29.53 16.50
CA VAL A 57 -0.97 -28.81 16.25
C VAL A 57 -1.89 -29.60 15.32
N ASN A 58 -3.14 -29.78 15.71
CA ASN A 58 -4.16 -30.51 14.95
C ASN A 58 -5.51 -29.77 14.98
N GLY A 59 -6.49 -30.24 14.20
CA GLY A 59 -7.88 -29.77 14.29
C GLY A 59 -8.14 -28.36 13.79
N GLY A 60 -7.21 -27.75 13.00
CA GLY A 60 -7.37 -26.41 12.48
C GLY A 60 -7.30 -25.30 13.53
N VAL A 61 -6.63 -25.58 14.65
CA VAL A 61 -6.39 -24.63 15.75
C VAL A 61 -5.55 -23.45 15.24
N PRO A 62 -5.93 -22.20 15.55
CA PRO A 62 -5.09 -21.04 15.29
C PRO A 62 -3.77 -21.12 16.09
N VAL A 63 -2.67 -20.74 15.44
CA VAL A 63 -1.35 -20.67 16.08
C VAL A 63 -0.79 -19.27 15.97
N VAL A 64 -0.41 -18.70 17.10
CA VAL A 64 0.29 -17.42 17.19
C VAL A 64 1.79 -17.67 17.22
N VAL A 65 2.55 -16.92 16.44
CA VAL A 65 4.00 -17.05 16.36
C VAL A 65 4.66 -15.73 16.76
N ASN A 66 5.56 -15.79 17.72
CA ASN A 66 6.32 -14.64 18.22
C ASN A 66 7.72 -14.62 17.60
N VAL A 67 8.04 -13.51 16.91
CA VAL A 67 9.35 -13.25 16.34
C VAL A 67 9.74 -11.78 16.56
N SER A 68 11.02 -11.52 16.74
CA SER A 68 11.55 -10.17 17.01
C SER A 68 12.25 -9.56 15.79
N GLY A 69 12.73 -10.40 14.88
CA GLY A 69 13.49 -9.94 13.73
C GLY A 69 13.55 -10.97 12.60
N TYR A 70 14.23 -10.62 11.53
CA TYR A 70 14.36 -11.49 10.36
C TYR A 70 15.12 -12.80 10.64
N GLY A 71 16.06 -12.80 11.59
CA GLY A 71 16.74 -14.02 12.01
C GLY A 71 15.79 -15.03 12.65
N ASP A 72 15.00 -14.59 13.66
CA ASP A 72 13.96 -15.43 14.27
C ASP A 72 12.95 -15.90 13.21
N LEU A 73 12.54 -14.99 12.31
CA LEU A 73 11.59 -15.31 11.25
C LEU A 73 12.13 -16.36 10.26
N ALA A 74 13.42 -16.31 9.95
CA ALA A 74 14.07 -17.31 9.10
C ALA A 74 14.11 -18.69 9.77
N THR A 75 14.47 -18.73 11.06
CA THR A 75 14.44 -19.97 11.85
C THR A 75 13.03 -20.55 11.92
N PHE A 76 12.01 -19.71 12.19
CA PHE A 76 10.62 -20.14 12.17
C PHE A 76 10.21 -20.71 10.82
N VAL A 77 10.54 -20.02 9.71
CA VAL A 77 10.19 -20.48 8.35
C VAL A 77 10.86 -21.81 8.01
N LEU A 78 12.11 -22.05 8.44
CA LEU A 78 12.76 -23.34 8.25
C LEU A 78 12.01 -24.47 8.96
N GLY A 79 11.65 -24.28 10.22
CA GLY A 79 10.86 -25.29 10.99
C GLY A 79 9.45 -25.48 10.41
N LEU A 80 8.84 -24.41 9.90
CA LEU A 80 7.56 -24.48 9.21
C LEU A 80 7.64 -25.35 7.93
N LEU A 81 8.69 -25.16 7.12
CA LEU A 81 8.93 -25.98 5.92
C LEU A 81 9.11 -27.45 6.28
N GLN A 82 9.86 -27.75 7.35
CA GLN A 82 10.03 -29.11 7.84
C GLN A 82 8.68 -29.72 8.27
N ALA A 83 7.82 -28.94 8.97
CA ALA A 83 6.49 -29.42 9.35
C ALA A 83 5.58 -29.66 8.12
N GLU A 84 5.70 -28.84 7.08
CA GLU A 84 4.99 -29.03 5.82
C GLU A 84 5.46 -30.29 5.06
N GLU A 85 6.75 -30.58 5.09
CA GLU A 85 7.31 -31.83 4.54
C GLU A 85 6.79 -33.07 5.27
N LEU A 86 6.49 -32.97 6.57
CA LEU A 86 5.80 -34.00 7.36
C LEU A 86 4.29 -34.09 7.08
N GLY A 87 3.78 -33.33 6.09
CA GLY A 87 2.39 -33.37 5.64
C GLY A 87 1.46 -32.38 6.36
N LYS A 88 1.97 -31.51 7.22
CA LYS A 88 1.16 -30.43 7.81
C LYS A 88 0.78 -29.41 6.75
N ARG A 89 -0.41 -28.82 6.88
CA ARG A 89 -0.91 -27.76 6.01
C ARG A 89 -1.39 -26.59 6.83
N PHE A 90 -1.00 -25.40 6.45
CA PHE A 90 -1.31 -24.16 7.18
C PHE A 90 -1.97 -23.14 6.27
N LEU A 91 -2.93 -22.40 6.82
CA LEU A 91 -3.41 -21.16 6.26
C LEU A 91 -2.69 -20.00 6.94
N TYR A 92 -2.06 -19.13 6.16
CA TYR A 92 -1.24 -18.06 6.69
C TYR A 92 -1.98 -16.74 6.76
N ARG A 93 -1.97 -16.11 7.93
CA ARG A 93 -2.33 -14.72 8.13
C ARG A 93 -1.10 -13.97 8.64
N THR A 94 -0.46 -13.23 7.76
CA THR A 94 0.89 -12.72 8.03
C THR A 94 1.07 -11.26 7.61
N ALA A 95 2.18 -10.67 8.07
CA ALA A 95 2.72 -9.43 7.52
C ALA A 95 3.62 -9.71 6.29
N ALA A 96 4.00 -8.66 5.57
CA ALA A 96 4.84 -8.73 4.38
C ALA A 96 6.22 -9.36 4.64
N SER A 97 6.77 -9.19 5.85
CA SER A 97 8.05 -9.77 6.26
C SER A 97 8.07 -11.30 6.17
N PHE A 98 6.97 -11.96 6.59
CA PHE A 98 6.85 -13.41 6.45
C PHE A 98 6.88 -13.84 4.99
N VAL A 99 6.11 -13.17 4.12
CA VAL A 99 6.06 -13.49 2.69
C VAL A 99 7.46 -13.41 2.07
N ARG A 100 8.22 -12.37 2.42
CA ARG A 100 9.59 -12.22 1.95
C ARG A 100 10.47 -13.40 2.33
N VAL A 101 10.48 -13.79 3.61
CA VAL A 101 11.33 -14.89 4.12
C VAL A 101 10.85 -16.23 3.56
N ARG A 102 9.54 -16.48 3.56
CA ARG A 102 8.94 -17.72 3.04
C ARG A 102 9.22 -17.93 1.55
N ALA A 103 9.27 -16.85 0.76
CA ALA A 103 9.60 -16.87 -0.65
C ALA A 103 11.11 -16.83 -0.93
N GLY A 104 11.97 -16.80 0.08
CA GLY A 104 13.42 -16.74 -0.09
C GLY A 104 13.91 -15.45 -0.76
N LEU A 105 13.15 -14.35 -0.68
CA LEU A 105 13.51 -13.11 -1.36
C LEU A 105 14.62 -12.36 -0.60
N PRO A 106 15.70 -11.96 -1.30
CA PRO A 106 16.77 -11.18 -0.69
C PRO A 106 16.27 -9.79 -0.25
N SER A 107 17.05 -9.14 0.61
CA SER A 107 16.86 -7.72 0.90
C SER A 107 17.15 -6.89 -0.34
N ARG A 108 16.32 -5.90 -0.60
CA ARG A 108 16.52 -4.94 -1.68
C ARG A 108 16.52 -3.53 -1.09
N PRO A 109 17.45 -2.63 -1.51
CA PRO A 109 17.39 -1.23 -1.16
C PRO A 109 16.11 -0.57 -1.69
N LEU A 110 15.82 0.63 -1.21
CA LEU A 110 14.75 1.45 -1.76
C LEU A 110 15.05 1.81 -3.22
N LEU A 111 13.98 1.97 -3.99
CA LEU A 111 14.10 2.33 -5.41
C LEU A 111 14.60 3.77 -5.58
N GLU A 112 15.54 3.93 -6.48
CA GLU A 112 15.90 5.24 -6.99
C GLU A 112 14.93 5.66 -8.13
N VAL A 113 14.70 6.96 -8.28
CA VAL A 113 13.78 7.49 -9.29
C VAL A 113 14.18 7.09 -10.71
N GLY A 114 15.47 7.09 -11.01
CA GLY A 114 15.99 6.65 -12.30
C GLY A 114 15.69 5.18 -12.59
N GLU A 115 15.77 4.32 -11.58
CA GLU A 115 15.45 2.89 -11.68
C GLU A 115 13.94 2.66 -11.95
N ILE A 116 13.07 3.49 -11.33
CA ILE A 116 11.63 3.42 -11.57
C ILE A 116 11.32 3.76 -13.02
N TYR A 117 11.79 4.92 -13.49
CA TYR A 117 11.48 5.40 -14.84
C TYR A 117 12.17 4.62 -15.95
N ALA A 118 13.34 4.01 -15.69
CA ALA A 118 13.98 3.10 -16.65
C ALA A 118 13.13 1.85 -16.96
N GLN A 119 12.26 1.46 -16.03
CA GLN A 119 11.37 0.30 -16.18
C GLN A 119 9.95 0.69 -16.63
N CYS A 120 9.64 1.98 -16.71
CA CYS A 120 8.32 2.50 -17.06
C CYS A 120 8.36 3.14 -18.46
N SER A 121 7.23 3.10 -19.15
CA SER A 121 7.08 3.87 -20.39
C SER A 121 6.78 5.31 -20.02
N ASP A 122 7.67 6.23 -20.34
CA ASP A 122 7.37 7.66 -20.23
C ASP A 122 6.59 8.07 -21.50
N PRO A 123 5.33 8.52 -21.39
CA PRO A 123 4.56 8.95 -22.55
C PRO A 123 4.98 10.31 -23.06
N VAL A 124 5.82 11.01 -22.30
CA VAL A 124 6.21 12.38 -22.58
C VAL A 124 7.63 12.39 -23.12
N SER A 125 7.82 13.06 -24.27
CA SER A 125 9.13 13.35 -24.81
C SER A 125 10.05 13.92 -23.72
N PRO A 126 11.36 13.56 -23.69
CA PRO A 126 12.33 14.05 -22.69
C PRO A 126 12.43 15.58 -22.58
N SER A 127 11.82 16.31 -23.51
CA SER A 127 11.80 17.78 -23.55
C SER A 127 10.77 18.43 -22.62
N ALA A 128 9.79 17.69 -22.10
CA ALA A 128 8.82 18.24 -21.14
C ALA A 128 9.36 18.16 -19.73
N SER A 129 10.07 19.20 -19.31
CA SER A 129 10.69 19.31 -17.97
C SER A 129 9.72 19.29 -16.79
N THR A 130 8.41 19.25 -17.00
CA THR A 130 7.39 19.48 -15.97
C THR A 130 6.11 18.67 -16.12
N TRP A 131 6.15 17.43 -16.62
CA TRP A 131 4.91 16.65 -16.65
C TRP A 131 4.55 16.13 -15.25
N PRO A 132 3.44 16.59 -14.66
CA PRO A 132 3.09 16.27 -13.29
C PRO A 132 2.50 14.88 -13.14
N GLY A 133 2.53 14.38 -11.89
CA GLY A 133 1.77 13.21 -11.47
C GLY A 133 0.35 13.57 -11.04
N LEU A 134 -0.37 12.55 -10.55
CA LEU A 134 -1.66 12.67 -9.90
C LEU A 134 -1.54 12.08 -8.50
N VAL A 135 -1.96 12.82 -7.48
CA VAL A 135 -2.02 12.35 -6.09
C VAL A 135 -3.46 12.17 -5.67
N ILE A 136 -3.79 11.03 -5.05
CA ILE A 136 -5.14 10.71 -4.58
C ILE A 136 -5.06 10.31 -3.10
N VAL A 137 -5.82 10.99 -2.24
CA VAL A 137 -5.85 10.75 -0.80
C VAL A 137 -7.27 10.42 -0.36
N GLY A 138 -7.55 9.12 -0.19
CA GLY A 138 -8.86 8.63 0.26
C GLY A 138 -8.91 8.22 1.73
N SER A 139 -7.83 8.44 2.49
CA SER A 139 -7.74 8.03 3.89
C SER A 139 -8.09 9.15 4.85
N HIS A 140 -8.98 8.85 5.81
CA HIS A 140 -9.45 9.81 6.84
C HIS A 140 -8.66 9.77 8.15
N ILE A 141 -7.68 8.88 8.30
CA ILE A 141 -6.91 8.77 9.54
C ILE A 141 -6.00 9.98 9.76
N ALA A 142 -5.73 10.29 11.02
CA ALA A 142 -5.02 11.51 11.42
C ALA A 142 -3.67 11.71 10.70
N VAL A 143 -2.86 10.65 10.56
CA VAL A 143 -1.57 10.74 9.88
C VAL A 143 -1.74 11.06 8.39
N ALA A 144 -2.76 10.53 7.72
CA ALA A 144 -3.01 10.82 6.31
C ALA A 144 -3.42 12.28 6.09
N ARG A 145 -4.21 12.85 7.01
CA ARG A 145 -4.56 14.29 6.98
C ARG A 145 -3.35 15.19 7.19
N GLN A 146 -2.47 14.84 8.12
CA GLN A 146 -1.21 15.58 8.33
C GLN A 146 -0.30 15.51 7.11
N GLN A 147 -0.22 14.35 6.46
CA GLN A 147 0.53 14.16 5.23
C GLN A 147 -0.05 14.98 4.07
N LEU A 148 -1.37 15.02 3.93
CA LEU A 148 -2.07 15.83 2.93
C LEU A 148 -1.80 17.32 3.14
N ALA A 149 -1.96 17.82 4.37
CA ALA A 149 -1.71 19.22 4.69
C ALA A 149 -0.26 19.62 4.35
N ARG A 150 0.73 18.81 4.74
CA ARG A 150 2.14 19.03 4.41
C ARG A 150 2.41 19.04 2.90
N LEU A 151 1.70 18.22 2.13
CA LEU A 151 1.83 18.20 0.67
C LEU A 151 1.25 19.47 0.04
N LEU A 152 0.07 19.90 0.47
CA LEU A 152 -0.61 21.08 -0.07
C LEU A 152 0.10 22.39 0.29
N GLU A 153 0.78 22.44 1.43
CA GLU A 153 1.57 23.58 1.90
C GLU A 153 2.99 23.66 1.29
N ALA A 154 3.39 22.69 0.47
CA ALA A 154 4.76 22.62 -0.06
C ALA A 154 5.01 23.70 -1.11
N PRO A 155 5.90 24.69 -0.86
CA PRO A 155 6.06 25.85 -1.77
C PRO A 155 6.79 25.51 -3.07
N ASP A 156 7.46 24.36 -3.13
CA ASP A 156 8.25 23.88 -4.27
C ASP A 156 7.46 22.98 -5.23
N LEU A 157 6.20 22.66 -4.89
CA LEU A 157 5.33 21.87 -5.74
C LEU A 157 4.10 22.70 -6.13
N PRO A 158 3.84 22.91 -7.42
CA PRO A 158 2.66 23.64 -7.89
C PRO A 158 1.40 22.76 -7.74
N THR A 159 0.98 22.52 -6.51
CA THR A 159 -0.19 21.67 -6.22
C THR A 159 -1.50 22.35 -6.59
N GLU A 160 -2.46 21.58 -7.11
CA GLU A 160 -3.85 21.96 -7.31
C GLU A 160 -4.74 21.06 -6.45
N SER A 161 -5.40 21.64 -5.47
CA SER A 161 -6.30 20.89 -4.58
C SER A 161 -7.65 20.65 -5.24
N VAL A 162 -8.02 19.37 -5.38
CA VAL A 162 -9.33 18.94 -5.89
C VAL A 162 -10.05 18.19 -4.79
N GLU A 163 -10.90 18.87 -4.05
CA GLU A 163 -11.66 18.25 -2.99
C GLU A 163 -12.89 17.51 -3.55
N VAL A 164 -13.09 16.29 -3.06
CA VAL A 164 -14.29 15.46 -3.31
C VAL A 164 -15.14 15.51 -2.04
N PRO A 165 -16.09 16.46 -1.95
CA PRO A 165 -16.83 16.72 -0.71
C PRO A 165 -17.87 15.66 -0.47
N ALA A 166 -17.77 14.99 0.68
CA ALA A 166 -18.68 13.92 1.03
C ALA A 166 -20.13 14.39 1.19
N ASP A 167 -20.35 15.61 1.68
CA ASP A 167 -21.70 16.21 1.78
C ASP A 167 -22.38 16.35 0.42
N SER A 168 -21.67 16.86 -0.57
CA SER A 168 -22.20 16.99 -1.95
C SER A 168 -22.47 15.64 -2.58
N ILE A 169 -21.66 14.63 -2.29
CA ILE A 169 -21.89 13.25 -2.76
C ILE A 169 -23.16 12.68 -2.15
N LEU A 170 -23.33 12.84 -0.84
CA LEU A 170 -24.49 12.31 -0.12
C LEU A 170 -25.76 13.05 -0.48
N GLY A 171 -25.68 14.37 -0.70
CA GLY A 171 -26.75 15.22 -1.19
C GLY A 171 -27.08 15.07 -2.67
N GLY A 172 -26.30 14.30 -3.44
CA GLY A 172 -26.53 14.05 -4.87
C GLY A 172 -26.15 15.22 -5.80
N THR A 173 -25.42 16.21 -5.28
CA THR A 173 -25.01 17.43 -6.05
C THR A 173 -23.58 17.34 -6.60
N TRP A 174 -22.86 16.25 -6.33
CA TRP A 174 -21.50 16.06 -6.83
C TRP A 174 -21.47 15.62 -8.29
N HIS A 175 -20.69 16.34 -9.09
CA HIS A 175 -20.50 16.09 -10.53
C HIS A 175 -19.07 15.61 -10.81
N PRO A 176 -18.82 14.30 -10.94
CA PRO A 176 -17.48 13.75 -11.17
C PRO A 176 -16.78 14.31 -12.42
N GLN A 177 -17.56 14.72 -13.44
CA GLN A 177 -17.00 15.27 -14.68
C GLN A 177 -16.33 16.64 -14.48
N GLU A 178 -16.88 17.50 -13.64
CA GLU A 178 -16.30 18.82 -13.35
C GLU A 178 -14.95 18.66 -12.64
N ALA A 179 -14.87 17.78 -11.66
CA ALA A 179 -13.61 17.49 -10.99
C ALA A 179 -12.58 16.81 -11.91
N ALA A 180 -13.01 15.93 -12.80
CA ALA A 180 -12.13 15.34 -13.81
C ALA A 180 -11.55 16.40 -14.74
N THR A 181 -12.38 17.35 -15.20
CA THR A 181 -11.93 18.50 -16.03
C THR A 181 -10.90 19.35 -15.27
N GLN A 182 -11.15 19.67 -14.00
CA GLN A 182 -10.19 20.41 -13.17
C GLN A 182 -8.85 19.67 -13.03
N ILE A 183 -8.87 18.34 -12.84
CA ILE A 183 -7.67 17.51 -12.82
C ILE A 183 -6.92 17.61 -14.14
N GLU A 184 -7.61 17.50 -15.27
CA GLU A 184 -7.00 17.56 -16.61
C GLU A 184 -6.39 18.94 -16.90
N GLU A 185 -7.08 20.00 -16.57
CA GLU A 185 -6.58 21.38 -16.71
C GLU A 185 -5.32 21.60 -15.86
N ALA A 186 -5.30 21.08 -14.61
CA ALA A 186 -4.12 21.14 -13.76
C ALA A 186 -2.94 20.39 -14.38
N LEU A 187 -3.17 19.16 -14.86
CA LEU A 187 -2.13 18.34 -15.51
C LEU A 187 -1.57 19.06 -16.75
N LEU A 188 -2.43 19.58 -17.62
CA LEU A 188 -2.02 20.29 -18.84
C LEU A 188 -1.28 21.60 -18.54
N ALA A 189 -1.62 22.27 -17.44
CA ALA A 189 -0.94 23.47 -16.96
C ALA A 189 0.38 23.19 -16.21
N GLY A 190 0.82 21.91 -16.13
CA GLY A 190 2.04 21.54 -15.41
C GLY A 190 1.89 21.58 -13.88
N ARG A 191 0.67 21.65 -13.35
CA ARG A 191 0.36 21.61 -11.92
C ARG A 191 0.10 20.17 -11.47
N LEU A 192 0.37 19.88 -10.19
CA LEU A 192 0.16 18.59 -9.57
C LEU A 192 -1.24 18.51 -8.94
N PRO A 193 -2.24 17.90 -9.57
CA PRO A 193 -3.54 17.71 -8.94
C PRO A 193 -3.43 16.76 -7.75
N VAL A 194 -4.00 17.20 -6.63
CA VAL A 194 -4.12 16.45 -5.39
C VAL A 194 -5.60 16.26 -5.08
N VAL A 195 -6.12 15.10 -5.45
CA VAL A 195 -7.53 14.74 -5.25
C VAL A 195 -7.68 14.14 -3.87
N HIS A 196 -8.57 14.69 -3.07
CA HIS A 196 -8.77 14.19 -1.72
C HIS A 196 -10.23 14.26 -1.30
N THR A 197 -10.63 13.37 -0.41
CA THR A 197 -11.96 13.41 0.20
C THR A 197 -11.97 14.42 1.36
N SER A 198 -13.13 15.04 1.62
CA SER A 198 -13.32 15.90 2.79
C SER A 198 -12.97 15.15 4.09
N GLY A 199 -12.25 15.82 4.99
CA GLY A 199 -11.65 15.20 6.18
C GLY A 199 -12.63 14.84 7.31
N SER A 200 -13.91 15.15 7.19
CA SER A 200 -14.93 14.85 8.19
C SER A 200 -15.56 13.48 7.94
N LEU A 201 -15.57 12.65 8.99
CA LEU A 201 -16.47 11.48 9.02
C LEU A 201 -17.90 12.02 9.13
N ILE A 202 -18.63 11.95 8.02
CA ILE A 202 -20.04 12.37 8.02
C ILE A 202 -20.86 11.27 8.64
N HIS A 203 -21.54 11.63 9.72
CA HIS A 203 -22.55 10.76 10.30
C HIS A 203 -23.89 11.04 9.58
N VAL A 204 -24.41 10.04 8.93
CA VAL A 204 -25.75 10.11 8.31
C VAL A 204 -26.66 9.19 9.10
N ASP A 205 -27.74 9.77 9.64
CA ASP A 205 -28.70 9.01 10.41
C ASP A 205 -29.26 7.83 9.59
N GLY A 206 -29.26 6.65 10.18
CA GLY A 206 -29.74 5.42 9.54
C GLY A 206 -28.78 4.78 8.54
N GLN A 207 -27.58 5.32 8.30
CA GLN A 207 -26.58 4.69 7.42
C GLN A 207 -25.32 4.29 8.22
N SER A 208 -24.73 3.16 7.86
CA SER A 208 -23.45 2.77 8.44
C SER A 208 -22.30 3.63 7.89
N ALA A 209 -21.30 3.93 8.72
CA ALA A 209 -20.09 4.63 8.26
C ALA A 209 -19.41 3.91 7.07
N LEU A 210 -19.56 2.60 6.98
CA LEU A 210 -19.04 1.80 5.89
C LEU A 210 -19.78 2.08 4.57
N ASP A 211 -21.09 2.24 4.59
CA ASP A 211 -21.89 2.52 3.39
C ASP A 211 -21.65 3.94 2.89
N VAL A 212 -21.53 4.90 3.80
CA VAL A 212 -21.11 6.27 3.48
C VAL A 212 -19.73 6.26 2.82
N GLY A 213 -18.76 5.58 3.43
CA GLY A 213 -17.42 5.43 2.87
C GLY A 213 -17.40 4.81 1.48
N ARG A 214 -18.21 3.79 1.24
CA ARG A 214 -18.35 3.16 -0.09
C ARG A 214 -18.88 4.12 -1.14
N ARG A 215 -19.89 4.93 -0.81
CA ARG A 215 -20.46 5.93 -1.73
C ARG A 215 -19.43 6.99 -2.11
N VAL A 216 -18.69 7.51 -1.14
CA VAL A 216 -17.62 8.49 -1.37
C VAL A 216 -16.52 7.88 -2.23
N MET A 217 -16.10 6.66 -1.91
CA MET A 217 -15.09 5.94 -2.70
C MET A 217 -15.55 5.73 -4.14
N ALA A 218 -16.79 5.31 -4.37
CA ALA A 218 -17.31 5.11 -5.72
C ALA A 218 -17.27 6.40 -6.56
N LYS A 219 -17.55 7.56 -5.94
CA LYS A 219 -17.48 8.86 -6.64
C LYS A 219 -16.05 9.32 -6.88
N LEU A 220 -15.13 9.04 -5.96
CA LEU A 220 -13.70 9.28 -6.17
C LEU A 220 -13.17 8.44 -7.34
N VAL A 221 -13.54 7.17 -7.40
CA VAL A 221 -13.20 6.26 -8.51
C VAL A 221 -13.78 6.74 -9.83
N ASP A 222 -15.08 7.13 -9.85
CA ASP A 222 -15.75 7.66 -11.05
C ASP A 222 -15.08 8.95 -11.56
N THR A 223 -14.66 9.83 -10.65
CA THR A 223 -13.89 11.03 -11.01
C THR A 223 -12.59 10.66 -11.72
N VAL A 224 -11.80 9.76 -11.15
CA VAL A 224 -10.52 9.35 -11.74
C VAL A 224 -10.71 8.59 -13.07
N ALA A 225 -11.77 7.80 -13.19
CA ALA A 225 -12.07 7.07 -14.42
C ALA A 225 -12.37 8.00 -15.62
N ARG A 226 -12.82 9.23 -15.36
CA ARG A 226 -13.12 10.27 -16.37
C ARG A 226 -11.92 11.10 -16.76
N VAL A 227 -10.78 10.98 -16.06
CA VAL A 227 -9.55 11.68 -16.42
C VAL A 227 -8.92 10.99 -17.64
N HIS A 228 -8.84 11.68 -18.77
CA HIS A 228 -8.28 11.16 -20.03
C HIS A 228 -6.82 11.58 -20.23
N VAL A 229 -6.40 12.67 -19.62
CA VAL A 229 -5.01 13.13 -19.64
C VAL A 229 -4.16 12.19 -18.77
N ARG A 230 -3.15 11.57 -19.37
CA ARG A 230 -2.27 10.63 -18.66
C ARG A 230 -1.31 11.38 -17.73
N PRO A 231 -1.33 11.15 -16.42
CA PRO A 231 -0.30 11.66 -15.52
C PRO A 231 1.02 10.89 -15.73
N ARG A 232 2.12 11.49 -15.32
CA ARG A 232 3.44 10.83 -15.36
C ARG A 232 3.53 9.66 -14.39
N PHE A 233 2.94 9.83 -13.23
CA PHE A 233 2.81 8.82 -12.17
C PHE A 233 1.52 9.05 -11.39
N ILE A 234 1.10 8.03 -10.66
CA ILE A 234 0.01 8.16 -9.70
C ILE A 234 0.50 7.75 -8.31
N VAL A 235 0.20 8.56 -7.30
CA VAL A 235 0.39 8.23 -5.88
C VAL A 235 -0.98 8.13 -5.23
N VAL A 236 -1.32 6.98 -4.66
CA VAL A 236 -2.60 6.80 -3.97
C VAL A 236 -2.38 6.47 -2.50
N LYS A 237 -2.91 7.32 -1.63
CA LYS A 237 -2.87 7.18 -0.19
C LYS A 237 -4.11 6.47 0.33
N GLY A 238 -3.91 5.29 0.88
CA GLY A 238 -4.94 4.38 1.41
C GLY A 238 -4.94 3.04 0.69
N GLY A 239 -4.93 1.92 1.41
CA GLY A 239 -4.86 0.59 0.82
C GLY A 239 -6.09 0.24 -0.04
N ILE A 240 -7.29 0.42 0.50
CA ILE A 240 -8.56 0.23 -0.22
C ILE A 240 -8.63 1.19 -1.40
N THR A 241 -8.34 2.48 -1.17
CA THR A 241 -8.33 3.49 -2.23
C THR A 241 -7.39 3.11 -3.36
N SER A 242 -6.18 2.63 -3.04
CA SER A 242 -5.21 2.20 -4.06
C SER A 242 -5.74 1.04 -4.90
N HIS A 243 -6.41 0.08 -4.29
CA HIS A 243 -7.03 -1.03 -5.01
C HIS A 243 -8.16 -0.57 -5.93
N GLU A 244 -9.09 0.22 -5.40
CA GLU A 244 -10.28 0.68 -6.14
C GLU A 244 -9.89 1.61 -7.31
N ILE A 245 -8.95 2.53 -7.10
CA ILE A 245 -8.44 3.41 -8.16
C ILE A 245 -7.69 2.60 -9.23
N ALA A 246 -6.83 1.66 -8.84
CA ALA A 246 -6.14 0.82 -9.81
C ALA A 246 -7.14 0.03 -10.66
N ARG A 247 -8.07 -0.67 -10.02
CA ARG A 247 -8.98 -1.59 -10.69
C ARG A 247 -10.06 -0.90 -11.51
N PHE A 248 -10.70 0.12 -10.95
CA PHE A 248 -11.90 0.73 -11.54
C PHE A 248 -11.65 2.16 -12.07
N GLY A 249 -10.72 2.90 -11.47
CA GLY A 249 -10.35 4.25 -11.91
C GLY A 249 -9.52 4.23 -13.19
N ILE A 250 -8.39 3.52 -13.18
CA ILE A 250 -7.50 3.39 -14.34
C ILE A 250 -7.61 2.05 -15.06
N LYS A 251 -8.54 1.18 -14.62
CA LYS A 251 -8.84 -0.13 -15.22
C LYS A 251 -7.64 -1.06 -15.34
N ALA A 252 -6.70 -0.99 -14.40
CA ALA A 252 -5.54 -1.85 -14.37
C ALA A 252 -5.94 -3.28 -14.01
N SER A 253 -5.62 -4.24 -14.87
CA SER A 253 -5.81 -5.67 -14.61
C SER A 253 -4.54 -6.34 -14.11
N LYS A 254 -3.38 -5.77 -14.40
CA LYS A 254 -2.07 -6.32 -14.05
C LYS A 254 -1.09 -5.23 -13.65
N GLY A 255 -0.36 -5.48 -12.58
CA GLY A 255 0.74 -4.62 -12.13
C GLY A 255 1.96 -5.44 -11.74
N ARG A 256 3.15 -4.95 -12.08
CA ARG A 256 4.43 -5.51 -11.64
C ARG A 256 4.96 -4.70 -10.48
N ILE A 257 5.26 -5.33 -9.37
CA ILE A 257 5.89 -4.68 -8.20
C ILE A 257 7.36 -4.45 -8.54
N LEU A 258 7.78 -3.18 -8.56
CA LEU A 258 9.16 -2.78 -8.83
C LEU A 258 10.03 -2.83 -7.58
N GLY A 259 9.50 -2.46 -6.44
CA GLY A 259 10.17 -2.37 -5.14
C GLY A 259 9.46 -1.37 -4.24
N GLN A 260 10.21 -0.80 -3.28
CA GLN A 260 9.69 0.20 -2.35
C GLN A 260 10.34 1.56 -2.59
N LEU A 261 9.53 2.62 -2.65
CA LEU A 261 9.99 4.01 -2.73
C LEU A 261 10.41 4.53 -1.34
N LEU A 262 9.63 4.18 -0.33
CA LEU A 262 9.89 4.38 1.10
C LEU A 262 9.59 3.05 1.82
N PRO A 263 10.08 2.85 3.06
CA PRO A 263 9.74 1.65 3.80
C PRO A 263 8.22 1.42 3.89
N GLY A 264 7.74 0.30 3.37
CA GLY A 264 6.32 -0.04 3.33
C GLY A 264 5.50 0.66 2.25
N VAL A 265 6.12 1.39 1.31
CA VAL A 265 5.46 2.09 0.20
C VAL A 265 5.90 1.49 -1.13
N PRO A 266 5.21 0.46 -1.64
CA PRO A 266 5.57 -0.16 -2.90
C PRO A 266 5.22 0.69 -4.11
N VAL A 267 6.04 0.54 -5.16
CA VAL A 267 5.79 1.07 -6.50
C VAL A 267 5.47 -0.08 -7.43
N TRP A 268 4.39 0.06 -8.16
CA TRP A 268 4.02 -0.84 -9.24
C TRP A 268 4.29 -0.18 -10.59
N ARG A 269 4.57 -0.97 -11.60
CA ARG A 269 4.39 -0.59 -13.00
C ARG A 269 3.09 -1.24 -13.47
N ILE A 270 2.20 -0.47 -14.05
CA ILE A 270 0.98 -0.99 -14.65
C ILE A 270 1.35 -1.69 -15.96
N ASP A 271 1.10 -2.99 -16.04
CA ASP A 271 1.45 -3.84 -17.20
C ASP A 271 0.19 -4.31 -17.95
N ASP A 272 -0.71 -3.39 -18.27
CA ASP A 272 -1.95 -3.73 -18.95
C ASP A 272 -1.81 -3.64 -20.47
N PRO A 273 -1.92 -4.76 -21.21
CA PRO A 273 -1.77 -4.74 -22.66
C PRO A 273 -2.97 -4.12 -23.40
N GLY A 274 -4.13 -4.00 -22.72
CA GLY A 274 -5.38 -3.54 -23.35
C GLY A 274 -5.68 -2.03 -23.19
N GLU A 275 -5.07 -1.36 -22.22
CA GLU A 275 -5.33 0.05 -21.91
C GLU A 275 -4.06 0.87 -22.11
N ALA A 276 -3.89 1.39 -23.32
CA ALA A 276 -2.71 2.20 -23.70
C ALA A 276 -2.46 3.40 -22.76
N ARG A 277 -3.53 3.89 -22.11
CA ARG A 277 -3.49 5.08 -21.24
C ARG A 277 -2.73 4.86 -19.92
N SER A 278 -2.83 3.69 -19.30
CA SER A 278 -2.17 3.37 -18.02
C SER A 278 -0.97 2.45 -18.16
N SER A 279 -0.80 1.77 -19.28
CA SER A 279 0.29 0.81 -19.49
C SER A 279 1.67 1.47 -19.37
N GLY A 280 2.56 0.83 -18.62
CA GLY A 280 3.91 1.32 -18.34
C GLY A 280 3.98 2.45 -17.29
N MET A 281 2.85 2.89 -16.70
CA MET A 281 2.82 3.99 -15.75
C MET A 281 3.26 3.56 -14.34
N PRO A 282 4.11 4.35 -13.64
CA PRO A 282 4.40 4.14 -12.24
C PRO A 282 3.17 4.44 -11.36
N TYR A 283 2.85 3.51 -10.47
CA TYR A 283 1.74 3.59 -9.52
C TYR A 283 2.24 3.32 -8.11
N VAL A 284 2.21 4.34 -7.26
CA VAL A 284 2.68 4.26 -5.88
C VAL A 284 1.51 3.93 -4.97
N VAL A 285 1.57 2.78 -4.32
CA VAL A 285 0.61 2.36 -3.30
C VAL A 285 1.09 2.83 -1.94
N PHE A 286 0.50 3.88 -1.42
CA PHE A 286 0.90 4.44 -0.12
C PHE A 286 -0.11 4.00 0.96
N PRO A 287 0.21 3.03 1.83
CA PRO A 287 -0.75 2.55 2.83
C PRO A 287 -1.23 3.67 3.76
N GLY A 288 -2.50 3.61 4.17
CA GLY A 288 -3.12 4.66 4.97
C GLY A 288 -2.39 4.99 6.27
N ASN A 289 -1.83 3.96 6.89
CA ASN A 289 -1.22 3.98 8.22
C ASN A 289 0.32 4.04 8.23
N VAL A 290 0.95 4.13 7.07
CA VAL A 290 2.41 4.12 6.94
C VAL A 290 2.95 5.54 6.86
N GLY A 291 4.12 5.73 7.45
CA GLY A 291 4.94 6.92 7.31
C GLY A 291 4.71 8.00 8.37
N THR A 292 5.62 8.94 8.38
CA THR A 292 5.57 10.19 9.16
C THR A 292 4.78 11.27 8.42
N PRO A 293 4.43 12.40 9.05
CA PRO A 293 3.73 13.51 8.39
C PRO A 293 4.40 14.04 7.12
N GLY A 294 5.72 13.87 6.96
CA GLY A 294 6.48 14.35 5.79
C GLY A 294 6.60 13.34 4.65
N ASP A 295 6.23 12.08 4.84
CA ASP A 295 6.61 11.01 3.91
C ASP A 295 5.80 11.01 2.59
N LEU A 296 4.54 11.46 2.61
CA LEU A 296 3.78 11.63 1.36
C LEU A 296 4.43 12.71 0.47
N LEU A 297 4.82 13.84 1.06
CA LEU A 297 5.55 14.90 0.37
C LEU A 297 6.88 14.38 -0.17
N THR A 298 7.63 13.61 0.61
CA THR A 298 8.88 12.98 0.18
C THR A 298 8.67 12.03 -1.01
N ALA A 299 7.64 11.20 -0.96
CA ALA A 299 7.30 10.29 -2.05
C ALA A 299 6.96 11.06 -3.34
N VAL A 300 6.12 12.09 -3.23
CA VAL A 300 5.74 12.93 -4.37
C VAL A 300 6.95 13.68 -4.94
N ARG A 301 7.78 14.29 -4.11
CA ARG A 301 9.03 14.95 -4.55
C ARG A 301 9.96 13.98 -5.28
N THR A 302 10.11 12.77 -4.76
CA THR A 302 10.95 11.75 -5.40
C THR A 302 10.41 11.38 -6.77
N MET A 303 9.10 11.14 -6.89
CA MET A 303 8.45 10.80 -8.16
C MET A 303 8.43 11.97 -9.15
N SER A 304 8.43 13.23 -8.68
CA SER A 304 8.44 14.42 -9.52
C SER A 304 9.84 14.77 -10.07
N ARG A 305 10.90 14.16 -9.55
CA ARG A 305 12.26 14.39 -10.07
C ARG A 305 12.39 13.86 -11.49
N ILE A 306 13.12 14.63 -12.33
CA ILE A 306 13.51 14.16 -13.66
C ILE A 306 14.73 13.26 -13.45
N PRO A 307 14.72 12.01 -13.97
CA PRO A 307 15.93 11.19 -13.96
C PRO A 307 17.02 11.92 -14.73
N GLY A 308 18.17 12.12 -14.10
CA GLY A 308 19.36 12.60 -14.82
C GLY A 308 19.74 11.59 -15.92
N PRO A 309 20.55 12.01 -16.93
CA PRO A 309 21.05 11.09 -17.94
C PRO A 309 21.76 9.93 -17.23
N HIS A 310 21.34 8.70 -17.55
CA HIS A 310 21.95 7.49 -16.99
C HIS A 310 23.45 7.50 -17.32
N ASN A 311 24.30 7.67 -16.33
CA ASN A 311 25.65 7.18 -16.40
C ASN A 311 25.53 5.64 -16.43
N ASN A 312 25.64 5.07 -17.62
CA ASN A 312 25.81 3.63 -17.80
C ASN A 312 27.13 3.23 -17.13
N VAL A 313 27.08 2.95 -15.84
CA VAL A 313 28.14 2.18 -15.19
C VAL A 313 27.97 0.75 -15.68
N HIS A 314 28.62 0.47 -16.80
CA HIS A 314 28.86 -0.89 -17.22
C HIS A 314 29.54 -1.61 -16.05
N SER A 315 28.81 -2.50 -15.41
CA SER A 315 29.39 -3.49 -14.52
C SER A 315 30.37 -4.33 -15.35
N HIS A 316 31.66 -3.98 -15.28
CA HIS A 316 32.72 -4.87 -15.70
C HIS A 316 32.60 -6.16 -14.90
N ARG A 317 32.07 -7.20 -15.51
CA ARG A 317 32.36 -8.57 -15.08
C ARG A 317 33.86 -8.77 -15.26
N PRO A 318 34.62 -9.15 -14.24
CA PRO A 318 35.97 -9.60 -14.45
C PRO A 318 35.89 -10.89 -15.26
N SER A 319 36.45 -10.87 -16.47
CA SER A 319 36.75 -12.05 -17.24
C SER A 319 37.81 -12.87 -16.49
N GLY A 320 37.37 -13.89 -15.76
CA GLY A 320 38.26 -14.89 -15.18
C GLY A 320 38.86 -15.72 -16.30
N SER A 321 40.15 -15.49 -16.51
CA SER A 321 41.01 -16.36 -17.31
C SER A 321 41.59 -17.44 -16.41
N ARG A 322 41.44 -18.68 -16.88
CA ARG A 322 42.14 -19.94 -16.54
C ARG A 322 41.78 -20.64 -15.24
#